data_771abc2a2f7d8298a70ef0ecff8d0664
#
_entry.id   771abc2a2f7d8298a70ef0ecff8d0664
#
_cell.length_a   1.000
_cell.length_b   1.000
_cell.length_c   1.000
_cell.angle_alpha   90.00
_cell.angle_beta   90.00
_cell.angle_gamma   90.00
#
_symmetry.space_group_name_H-M   'P 1'
#
loop_
_entity.id
_entity.type
_entity.pdbx_description
1 polymer ?
#
loop_
_entity_poly.entity_id
_entity_poly.type
_entity_poly.pdbx_seq_one_letter_code
_entity_poly.pdbx_strand_id
1 'polypeptide(L)'
;MADWSAAQYSKFKMERTLPAIDLVNAIPCGNVRSVLDIGCGIGNSTAVLAKRFPNAQITGADNSEDMLAAARRENPGISFLKLDAETELDSIKERFDVVFSNACIQWIPNHRALLKSMFSLLRDGGVLAIQIPQQSKHPVHKILQSLSESEKWCDKLTEKRVYHNLTEDEYYDTLSELTEQFRIWETTYFFTMPSHESIVEWYKGTGLRPYLAQLSADDQKEYLDDVMHRLKEIYPVQKNGKIIFRFPRLFFTAQK
;
A
#
# COMPACT_ATOMS: atom_id res chain seq x y z
N MET A 1 -10.98 -12.86 5.67
CA MET A 1 -10.20 -11.89 4.86
C MET A 1 -11.15 -10.89 4.22
N ALA A 2 -10.86 -9.61 4.28
CA ALA A 2 -11.75 -8.60 3.76
C ALA A 2 -11.62 -8.53 2.23
N ASP A 3 -12.69 -8.89 1.50
CA ASP A 3 -12.74 -8.78 0.04
C ASP A 3 -12.55 -7.33 -0.41
N TRP A 4 -11.49 -7.07 -1.13
CA TRP A 4 -11.20 -5.77 -1.72
C TRP A 4 -12.11 -5.53 -2.92
N SER A 5 -12.89 -4.42 -2.91
CA SER A 5 -13.71 -4.06 -4.07
C SER A 5 -12.85 -3.37 -5.14
N ALA A 6 -12.62 -4.05 -6.25
CA ALA A 6 -11.89 -3.50 -7.40
C ALA A 6 -12.55 -2.23 -7.96
N ALA A 7 -13.88 -2.15 -7.95
CA ALA A 7 -14.64 -0.97 -8.44
C ALA A 7 -14.42 0.27 -7.56
N GLN A 8 -14.36 0.13 -6.24
CA GLN A 8 -14.07 1.23 -5.33
C GLN A 8 -12.60 1.67 -5.42
N TYR A 9 -11.70 0.70 -5.67
CA TYR A 9 -10.27 0.96 -5.79
C TYR A 9 -9.93 1.77 -7.05
N SER A 10 -10.68 1.59 -8.14
CA SER A 10 -10.44 2.26 -9.43
C SER A 10 -10.77 3.77 -9.44
N LYS A 11 -11.60 4.26 -8.51
CA LYS A 11 -12.01 5.68 -8.44
C LYS A 11 -10.83 6.67 -8.28
N PHE A 12 -9.72 6.23 -7.69
CA PHE A 12 -8.54 7.05 -7.43
C PHE A 12 -7.27 6.39 -8.00
N LYS A 13 -7.39 5.84 -9.21
CA LYS A 13 -6.33 5.05 -9.85
C LYS A 13 -5.04 5.85 -10.05
N MET A 14 -5.15 7.10 -10.50
CA MET A 14 -3.99 7.97 -10.76
C MET A 14 -3.19 8.23 -9.47
N GLU A 15 -3.88 8.67 -8.41
CA GLU A 15 -3.27 9.02 -7.12
C GLU A 15 -2.64 7.80 -6.43
N ARG A 16 -3.23 6.63 -6.62
CA ARG A 16 -2.72 5.36 -6.08
C ARG A 16 -1.54 4.81 -6.88
N THR A 17 -1.44 5.17 -8.17
CA THR A 17 -0.36 4.71 -9.05
C THR A 17 0.89 5.59 -8.93
N LEU A 18 0.76 6.88 -8.56
CA LEU A 18 1.88 7.80 -8.47
C LEU A 18 3.03 7.30 -7.56
N PRO A 19 2.78 6.76 -6.34
CA PRO A 19 3.85 6.20 -5.53
C PRO A 19 4.57 5.01 -6.18
N ALA A 20 3.84 4.18 -6.95
CA ALA A 20 4.46 3.08 -7.68
C ALA A 20 5.39 3.59 -8.80
N ILE A 21 4.99 4.67 -9.49
CA ILE A 21 5.82 5.32 -10.51
C ILE A 21 7.11 5.86 -9.89
N ASP A 22 7.01 6.57 -8.76
CA ASP A 22 8.17 7.15 -8.08
C ASP A 22 9.12 6.05 -7.57
N LEU A 23 8.57 4.96 -7.01
CA LEU A 23 9.37 3.82 -6.59
C LEU A 23 10.06 3.13 -7.76
N VAL A 24 9.36 2.90 -8.88
CA VAL A 24 9.94 2.30 -10.09
C VAL A 24 11.06 3.16 -10.66
N ASN A 25 10.91 4.50 -10.63
CA ASN A 25 11.94 5.42 -11.09
C ASN A 25 13.17 5.47 -10.17
N ALA A 26 13.03 5.06 -8.91
CA ALA A 26 14.16 4.95 -7.98
C ALA A 26 14.99 3.67 -8.19
N ILE A 27 14.50 2.69 -8.95
CA ILE A 27 15.26 1.48 -9.29
C ILE A 27 16.34 1.86 -10.31
N PRO A 28 17.62 1.52 -10.06
CA PRO A 28 18.69 1.80 -11.00
C PRO A 28 18.41 1.23 -12.41
N CYS A 29 18.78 1.98 -13.43
CA CYS A 29 18.71 1.50 -14.82
C CYS A 29 19.81 0.47 -15.06
N GLY A 30 19.43 -0.80 -15.14
CA GLY A 30 20.30 -1.92 -15.46
C GLY A 30 19.63 -2.83 -16.51
N ASN A 31 20.26 -3.94 -16.82
CA ASN A 31 19.68 -4.96 -17.68
C ASN A 31 18.71 -5.84 -16.88
N VAL A 32 17.55 -5.28 -16.50
CA VAL A 32 16.50 -6.00 -15.78
C VAL A 32 15.80 -6.97 -16.73
N ARG A 33 15.81 -8.26 -16.42
CA ARG A 33 15.22 -9.35 -17.20
C ARG A 33 14.04 -10.02 -16.51
N SER A 34 13.97 -9.92 -15.17
CA SER A 34 12.92 -10.57 -14.37
C SER A 34 12.51 -9.70 -13.19
N VAL A 35 11.20 -9.54 -13.01
CA VAL A 35 10.62 -8.73 -11.94
C VAL A 35 9.50 -9.51 -11.27
N LEU A 36 9.47 -9.51 -9.93
CA LEU A 36 8.36 -10.00 -9.11
C LEU A 36 7.70 -8.81 -8.39
N ASP A 37 6.40 -8.59 -8.65
CA ASP A 37 5.58 -7.56 -7.99
C ASP A 37 4.69 -8.22 -6.92
N ILE A 38 5.07 -8.11 -5.65
CA ILE A 38 4.39 -8.73 -4.51
C ILE A 38 3.28 -7.82 -3.99
N GLY A 39 2.06 -8.36 -3.94
CA GLY A 39 0.84 -7.62 -3.64
C GLY A 39 0.40 -6.74 -4.80
N CYS A 40 0.42 -7.29 -6.00
CA CYS A 40 0.14 -6.57 -7.25
C CYS A 40 -1.30 -6.05 -7.36
N GLY A 41 -2.23 -6.59 -6.57
CA GLY A 41 -3.65 -6.23 -6.63
C GLY A 41 -4.22 -6.41 -8.03
N ILE A 42 -4.88 -5.39 -8.55
CA ILE A 42 -5.44 -5.37 -9.91
C ILE A 42 -4.39 -5.10 -11.02
N GLY A 43 -3.10 -5.13 -10.68
CA GLY A 43 -2.00 -5.03 -11.66
C GLY A 43 -1.56 -3.61 -12.00
N ASN A 44 -1.92 -2.58 -11.23
CA ASN A 44 -1.54 -1.19 -11.53
C ASN A 44 -0.02 -0.98 -11.44
N SER A 45 0.64 -1.43 -10.36
CA SER A 45 2.09 -1.39 -10.19
C SER A 45 2.79 -2.27 -11.24
N THR A 46 2.24 -3.45 -11.51
CA THR A 46 2.74 -4.39 -12.50
C THR A 46 2.79 -3.77 -13.90
N ALA A 47 1.74 -3.01 -14.28
CA ALA A 47 1.71 -2.29 -15.55
C ALA A 47 2.78 -1.17 -15.63
N VAL A 48 3.06 -0.48 -14.52
CA VAL A 48 4.13 0.52 -14.44
C VAL A 48 5.50 -0.14 -14.62
N LEU A 49 5.73 -1.29 -13.97
CA LEU A 49 6.95 -2.09 -14.11
C LEU A 49 7.15 -2.58 -15.55
N ALA A 50 6.09 -3.10 -16.18
CA ALA A 50 6.14 -3.56 -17.58
C ALA A 50 6.48 -2.43 -18.55
N LYS A 51 5.94 -1.22 -18.33
CA LYS A 51 6.29 -0.04 -19.12
C LYS A 51 7.74 0.40 -18.93
N ARG A 52 8.27 0.28 -17.71
CA ARG A 52 9.64 0.69 -17.36
C ARG A 52 10.68 -0.30 -17.85
N PHE A 53 10.36 -1.59 -17.82
CA PHE A 53 11.24 -2.70 -18.19
C PHE A 53 10.61 -3.54 -19.31
N PRO A 54 10.49 -3.01 -20.54
CA PRO A 54 9.71 -3.65 -21.62
C PRO A 54 10.30 -4.98 -22.10
N ASN A 55 11.57 -5.26 -21.79
CA ASN A 55 12.25 -6.51 -22.14
C ASN A 55 12.32 -7.50 -20.96
N ALA A 56 11.74 -7.17 -19.81
CA ALA A 56 11.73 -8.05 -18.65
C ALA A 56 10.49 -8.93 -18.61
N GLN A 57 10.65 -10.13 -18.09
CA GLN A 57 9.53 -10.96 -17.68
C GLN A 57 9.00 -10.42 -16.34
N ILE A 58 7.76 -9.94 -16.36
CA ILE A 58 7.10 -9.40 -15.15
C ILE A 58 6.10 -10.43 -14.65
N THR A 59 6.17 -10.72 -13.35
CA THR A 59 5.20 -11.57 -12.65
C THR A 59 4.60 -10.78 -11.52
N GLY A 60 3.26 -10.57 -11.56
CA GLY A 60 2.51 -10.04 -10.42
C GLY A 60 2.06 -11.18 -9.51
N ALA A 61 2.17 -11.00 -8.20
CA ALA A 61 1.72 -11.96 -7.20
C ALA A 61 0.78 -11.30 -6.19
N ASP A 62 -0.34 -11.97 -5.88
CA ASP A 62 -1.30 -11.52 -4.87
C ASP A 62 -2.00 -12.74 -4.24
N ASN A 63 -2.49 -12.62 -3.01
CA ASN A 63 -3.22 -13.70 -2.36
C ASN A 63 -4.73 -13.71 -2.69
N SER A 64 -5.26 -12.66 -3.32
CA SER A 64 -6.66 -12.52 -3.70
C SER A 64 -6.88 -12.93 -5.16
N GLU A 65 -7.63 -14.03 -5.37
CA GLU A 65 -7.97 -14.47 -6.72
C GLU A 65 -8.85 -13.45 -7.47
N ASP A 66 -9.72 -12.71 -6.76
CA ASP A 66 -10.55 -11.67 -7.37
C ASP A 66 -9.69 -10.51 -7.91
N MET A 67 -8.64 -10.12 -7.18
CA MET A 67 -7.67 -9.13 -7.65
C MET A 67 -6.90 -9.64 -8.86
N LEU A 68 -6.43 -10.89 -8.81
CA LEU A 68 -5.69 -11.51 -9.91
C LEU A 68 -6.56 -11.67 -11.17
N ALA A 69 -7.83 -12.02 -11.02
CA ALA A 69 -8.77 -12.09 -12.15
C ALA A 69 -8.94 -10.73 -12.83
N ALA A 70 -9.03 -9.64 -12.05
CA ALA A 70 -9.05 -8.29 -12.59
C ALA A 70 -7.71 -7.91 -13.24
N ALA A 71 -6.59 -8.26 -12.60
CA ALA A 71 -5.24 -7.99 -13.11
C ALA A 71 -4.98 -8.65 -14.48
N ARG A 72 -5.36 -9.93 -14.64
CA ARG A 72 -5.24 -10.68 -15.91
C ARG A 72 -6.09 -10.05 -17.03
N ARG A 73 -7.29 -9.57 -16.69
CA ARG A 73 -8.17 -8.91 -17.65
C ARG A 73 -7.62 -7.55 -18.12
N GLU A 74 -7.08 -6.76 -17.18
CA GLU A 74 -6.58 -5.41 -17.47
C GLU A 74 -5.18 -5.41 -18.11
N ASN A 75 -4.38 -6.47 -17.89
CA ASN A 75 -3.00 -6.57 -18.35
C ASN A 75 -2.75 -7.89 -19.11
N PRO A 76 -3.37 -8.08 -20.27
CA PRO A 76 -3.17 -9.29 -21.07
C PRO A 76 -1.68 -9.38 -21.49
N GLY A 77 -1.06 -10.53 -21.29
CA GLY A 77 0.36 -10.76 -21.62
C GLY A 77 1.31 -10.63 -20.43
N ILE A 78 0.83 -10.21 -19.25
CA ILE A 78 1.60 -10.27 -17.99
C ILE A 78 1.21 -11.55 -17.24
N SER A 79 2.21 -12.19 -16.61
CA SER A 79 1.98 -13.35 -15.76
C SER A 79 1.49 -12.95 -14.37
N PHE A 80 0.48 -13.65 -13.85
CA PHE A 80 -0.05 -13.42 -12.50
C PHE A 80 -0.15 -14.73 -11.72
N LEU A 81 0.42 -14.72 -10.51
CA LEU A 81 0.55 -15.88 -9.62
C LEU A 81 -0.25 -15.63 -8.33
N LYS A 82 -1.03 -16.62 -7.90
CA LYS A 82 -1.59 -16.63 -6.56
C LYS A 82 -0.48 -17.00 -5.56
N LEU A 83 -0.23 -16.10 -4.61
CA LEU A 83 0.84 -16.26 -3.62
C LEU A 83 0.48 -15.51 -2.34
N ASP A 84 0.56 -16.21 -1.21
CA ASP A 84 0.55 -15.56 0.09
C ASP A 84 1.99 -15.21 0.51
N ALA A 85 2.29 -13.91 0.49
CA ALA A 85 3.62 -13.42 0.82
C ALA A 85 3.99 -13.59 2.30
N GLU A 86 3.04 -13.87 3.19
CA GLU A 86 3.31 -14.19 4.59
C GLU A 86 3.95 -15.56 4.75
N THR A 87 3.52 -16.54 3.94
CA THR A 87 3.83 -17.96 4.21
C THR A 87 4.48 -18.69 3.03
N GLU A 88 4.42 -18.17 1.82
CA GLU A 88 4.78 -18.92 0.62
C GLU A 88 6.02 -18.39 -0.15
N LEU A 89 6.66 -17.29 0.29
CA LEU A 89 7.83 -16.73 -0.40
C LEU A 89 8.98 -17.73 -0.52
N ASP A 90 9.21 -18.55 0.48
CA ASP A 90 10.29 -19.54 0.49
C ASP A 90 10.05 -20.71 -0.50
N SER A 91 8.82 -20.84 -1.00
CA SER A 91 8.48 -21.83 -2.04
C SER A 91 8.98 -21.43 -3.43
N ILE A 92 9.24 -20.14 -3.65
CA ILE A 92 9.71 -19.58 -4.93
C ILE A 92 11.17 -19.96 -5.12
N LYS A 93 11.46 -20.73 -6.19
CA LYS A 93 12.83 -21.17 -6.52
C LYS A 93 13.55 -20.22 -7.47
N GLU A 94 12.78 -19.43 -8.22
CA GLU A 94 13.30 -18.43 -9.14
C GLU A 94 14.00 -17.30 -8.37
N ARG A 95 14.89 -16.60 -9.06
CA ARG A 95 15.55 -15.38 -8.57
C ARG A 95 15.31 -14.26 -9.57
N PHE A 96 15.13 -13.05 -9.03
CA PHE A 96 14.69 -11.89 -9.77
C PHE A 96 15.75 -10.79 -9.76
N ASP A 97 15.77 -9.99 -10.82
CA ASP A 97 16.58 -8.77 -10.85
C ASP A 97 15.92 -7.66 -10.02
N VAL A 98 14.58 -7.68 -9.91
CA VAL A 98 13.82 -6.76 -9.07
C VAL A 98 12.74 -7.53 -8.31
N VAL A 99 12.68 -7.33 -7.00
CA VAL A 99 11.54 -7.69 -6.15
C VAL A 99 10.89 -6.39 -5.71
N PHE A 100 9.64 -6.21 -6.10
CA PHE A 100 8.90 -4.97 -5.93
C PHE A 100 7.67 -5.18 -5.04
N SER A 101 7.30 -4.18 -4.24
CA SER A 101 6.03 -4.17 -3.53
C SER A 101 5.55 -2.74 -3.28
N ASN A 102 4.31 -2.44 -3.66
CA ASN A 102 3.72 -1.13 -3.47
C ASN A 102 2.40 -1.21 -2.70
N ALA A 103 2.34 -0.60 -1.52
CA ALA A 103 1.16 -0.54 -0.65
C ALA A 103 0.56 -1.92 -0.30
N CYS A 104 1.43 -2.91 -0.07
CA CYS A 104 1.05 -4.28 0.27
C CYS A 104 1.53 -4.69 1.66
N ILE A 105 2.85 -4.61 1.93
CA ILE A 105 3.43 -5.27 3.11
C ILE A 105 2.90 -4.75 4.45
N GLN A 106 2.33 -3.54 4.52
CA GLN A 106 1.69 -3.03 5.74
C GLN A 106 0.59 -3.95 6.31
N TRP A 107 0.11 -4.90 5.52
CA TRP A 107 -0.90 -5.89 5.90
C TRP A 107 -0.32 -7.20 6.43
N ILE A 108 0.98 -7.41 6.25
CA ILE A 108 1.69 -8.64 6.57
C ILE A 108 2.45 -8.45 7.87
N PRO A 109 2.34 -9.35 8.86
CA PRO A 109 3.11 -9.24 10.10
C PRO A 109 4.60 -9.55 9.89
N ASN A 110 5.40 -9.29 10.93
CA ASN A 110 6.82 -9.67 11.01
C ASN A 110 7.67 -9.19 9.81
N HIS A 111 7.70 -7.88 9.61
CA HIS A 111 8.44 -7.26 8.49
C HIS A 111 9.93 -7.63 8.45
N ARG A 112 10.58 -7.87 9.61
CA ARG A 112 12.00 -8.28 9.63
C ARG A 112 12.23 -9.59 8.89
N ALA A 113 11.39 -10.61 9.15
CA ALA A 113 11.46 -11.87 8.44
C ALA A 113 11.00 -11.74 6.98
N LEU A 114 9.91 -11.00 6.74
CA LEU A 114 9.36 -10.76 5.41
C LEU A 114 10.40 -10.12 4.47
N LEU A 115 11.08 -9.06 4.92
CA LEU A 115 12.11 -8.37 4.14
C LEU A 115 13.30 -9.27 3.84
N LYS A 116 13.70 -10.11 4.80
CA LYS A 116 14.75 -11.12 4.59
C LYS A 116 14.35 -12.14 3.52
N SER A 117 13.14 -12.67 3.57
CA SER A 117 12.61 -13.61 2.55
C SER A 117 12.51 -12.93 1.19
N MET A 118 11.96 -11.70 1.10
CA MET A 118 11.89 -10.94 -0.14
C MET A 118 13.28 -10.65 -0.73
N PHE A 119 14.24 -10.27 0.11
CA PHE A 119 15.62 -10.00 -0.29
C PHE A 119 16.33 -11.27 -0.79
N SER A 120 16.02 -12.43 -0.21
CA SER A 120 16.58 -13.72 -0.62
C SER A 120 16.19 -14.09 -2.05
N LEU A 121 15.04 -13.62 -2.55
CA LEU A 121 14.57 -13.85 -3.91
C LEU A 121 15.36 -13.07 -4.97
N LEU A 122 16.21 -12.13 -4.57
CA LEU A 122 17.04 -11.39 -5.51
C LEU A 122 18.23 -12.23 -6.03
N ARG A 123 18.59 -11.98 -7.29
CA ARG A 123 19.92 -12.32 -7.83
C ARG A 123 20.97 -11.38 -7.27
N ASP A 124 22.23 -11.76 -7.39
CA ASP A 124 23.34 -10.85 -7.09
C ASP A 124 23.25 -9.60 -7.98
N GLY A 125 23.36 -8.42 -7.36
CA GLY A 125 23.13 -7.13 -8.01
C GLY A 125 21.64 -6.74 -8.18
N GLY A 126 20.70 -7.62 -7.78
CA GLY A 126 19.27 -7.34 -7.84
C GLY A 126 18.80 -6.33 -6.80
N VAL A 127 17.64 -5.73 -7.00
CA VAL A 127 17.09 -4.64 -6.18
C VAL A 127 15.75 -5.02 -5.57
N LEU A 128 15.66 -4.92 -4.23
CA LEU A 128 14.40 -4.86 -3.50
C LEU A 128 13.90 -3.41 -3.51
N ALA A 129 12.65 -3.19 -3.91
CA ALA A 129 12.04 -1.87 -3.95
C ALA A 129 10.65 -1.91 -3.30
N ILE A 130 10.46 -1.17 -2.22
CA ILE A 130 9.24 -1.20 -1.43
C ILE A 130 8.73 0.20 -1.13
N GLN A 131 7.40 0.35 -1.22
CA GLN A 131 6.67 1.52 -0.77
C GLN A 131 5.51 1.10 0.12
N ILE A 132 5.34 1.82 1.23
CA ILE A 132 4.21 1.65 2.16
C ILE A 132 3.62 2.99 2.58
N PRO A 133 2.30 3.06 2.86
CA PRO A 133 1.71 4.22 3.50
C PRO A 133 2.17 4.34 4.95
N GLN A 134 2.42 5.57 5.41
CA GLN A 134 2.80 5.90 6.78
C GLN A 134 1.54 6.18 7.62
N GLN A 135 0.87 5.13 8.08
CA GLN A 135 -0.41 5.27 8.80
C GLN A 135 -0.27 6.01 10.12
N SER A 136 0.80 5.78 10.87
CA SER A 136 1.07 6.47 12.16
C SER A 136 1.19 7.99 12.01
N LYS A 137 1.62 8.47 10.84
CA LYS A 137 1.73 9.90 10.52
C LYS A 137 0.50 10.44 9.80
N HIS A 138 -0.41 9.57 9.33
CA HIS A 138 -1.52 9.97 8.49
C HIS A 138 -2.68 10.54 9.32
N PRO A 139 -3.12 11.80 9.09
CA PRO A 139 -4.13 12.45 9.92
C PRO A 139 -5.46 11.68 10.00
N VAL A 140 -5.94 11.11 8.88
CA VAL A 140 -7.19 10.34 8.86
C VAL A 140 -7.09 9.08 9.72
N HIS A 141 -5.97 8.36 9.70
CA HIS A 141 -5.79 7.20 10.57
C HIS A 141 -5.81 7.57 12.05
N LYS A 142 -5.22 8.71 12.42
CA LYS A 142 -5.29 9.25 13.79
C LYS A 142 -6.72 9.59 14.19
N ILE A 143 -7.53 10.16 13.28
CA ILE A 143 -8.96 10.41 13.50
C ILE A 143 -9.68 9.08 13.78
N LEU A 144 -9.54 8.09 12.90
CA LEU A 144 -10.24 6.81 13.03
C LEU A 144 -9.85 6.08 14.32
N GLN A 145 -8.57 6.09 14.67
CA GLN A 145 -8.09 5.53 15.91
C GLN A 145 -8.68 6.26 17.13
N SER A 146 -8.56 7.58 17.19
CA SER A 146 -9.08 8.40 18.30
C SER A 146 -10.59 8.23 18.48
N LEU A 147 -11.36 8.17 17.37
CA LEU A 147 -12.80 7.93 17.46
C LEU A 147 -13.10 6.52 17.98
N SER A 148 -12.38 5.49 17.51
CA SER A 148 -12.60 4.12 17.97
C SER A 148 -12.25 3.91 19.47
N GLU A 149 -11.46 4.80 20.04
CA GLU A 149 -11.06 4.79 21.45
C GLU A 149 -11.92 5.71 22.33
N SER A 150 -12.83 6.49 21.73
CA SER A 150 -13.72 7.39 22.46
C SER A 150 -14.81 6.63 23.23
N GLU A 151 -15.32 7.22 24.32
CA GLU A 151 -16.42 6.66 25.12
C GLU A 151 -17.65 6.31 24.30
N LYS A 152 -17.91 7.07 23.23
CA LYS A 152 -19.06 6.86 22.34
C LYS A 152 -18.93 5.59 21.50
N TRP A 153 -17.72 5.21 21.08
CA TRP A 153 -17.51 4.18 20.07
C TRP A 153 -16.72 2.96 20.54
N CYS A 154 -15.99 3.02 21.68
CA CYS A 154 -15.08 1.95 22.10
C CYS A 154 -15.79 0.60 22.32
N ASP A 155 -17.04 0.60 22.81
CA ASP A 155 -17.80 -0.63 23.03
C ASP A 155 -18.35 -1.24 21.74
N LYS A 156 -18.52 -0.42 20.69
CA LYS A 156 -19.05 -0.85 19.37
C LYS A 156 -17.95 -1.21 18.38
N LEU A 157 -16.74 -0.67 18.56
CA LEU A 157 -15.59 -0.83 17.66
C LEU A 157 -14.48 -1.63 18.36
N THR A 158 -14.74 -2.91 18.57
CA THR A 158 -13.85 -3.83 19.29
C THR A 158 -12.71 -4.35 18.38
N GLU A 159 -12.96 -4.48 17.07
CA GLU A 159 -11.95 -4.88 16.10
C GLU A 159 -11.30 -3.64 15.49
N LYS A 160 -10.01 -3.43 15.78
CA LYS A 160 -9.23 -2.31 15.24
C LYS A 160 -8.47 -2.72 14.00
N ARG A 161 -8.31 -1.79 13.08
CA ARG A 161 -7.44 -2.01 11.91
C ARG A 161 -5.99 -2.08 12.36
N VAL A 162 -5.35 -3.22 12.14
CA VAL A 162 -3.93 -3.41 12.45
C VAL A 162 -3.09 -3.15 11.20
N TYR A 163 -2.04 -2.37 11.37
CA TYR A 163 -0.97 -2.14 10.40
C TYR A 163 0.33 -2.58 11.03
N HIS A 164 1.13 -3.31 10.28
CA HIS A 164 2.35 -3.95 10.78
C HIS A 164 3.63 -3.17 10.46
N ASN A 165 3.49 -1.88 10.11
CA ASN A 165 4.63 -1.04 9.81
C ASN A 165 5.58 -0.97 11.00
N LEU A 166 6.86 -1.12 10.73
CA LEU A 166 7.93 -0.75 11.63
C LEU A 166 8.12 0.77 11.63
N THR A 167 8.85 1.29 12.60
CA THR A 167 9.36 2.66 12.57
C THR A 167 10.46 2.81 11.51
N GLU A 168 10.79 4.04 11.14
CA GLU A 168 11.86 4.32 10.18
C GLU A 168 13.20 3.77 10.65
N ASP A 169 13.50 3.91 11.96
CA ASP A 169 14.73 3.42 12.57
C ASP A 169 14.79 1.88 12.52
N GLU A 170 13.68 1.19 12.81
CA GLU A 170 13.60 -0.26 12.72
C GLU A 170 13.75 -0.77 11.28
N TYR A 171 13.21 -0.04 10.27
CA TYR A 171 13.46 -0.37 8.86
C TYR A 171 14.93 -0.13 8.50
N TYR A 172 15.53 0.98 8.96
CA TYR A 172 16.93 1.26 8.74
C TYR A 172 17.82 0.13 9.27
N ASP A 173 17.61 -0.28 10.52
CA ASP A 173 18.35 -1.38 11.15
C ASP A 173 18.17 -2.69 10.37
N THR A 174 16.92 -3.02 10.01
CA THR A 174 16.60 -4.24 9.25
C THR A 174 17.30 -4.26 7.88
N LEU A 175 17.32 -3.13 7.16
CA LEU A 175 17.96 -3.02 5.86
C LEU A 175 19.48 -3.08 5.97
N SER A 176 20.06 -2.47 7.01
CA SER A 176 21.51 -2.49 7.25
C SER A 176 22.05 -3.88 7.59
N GLU A 177 21.20 -4.76 8.17
CA GLU A 177 21.54 -6.18 8.36
C GLU A 177 21.55 -6.98 7.03
N LEU A 178 20.84 -6.51 6.00
CA LEU A 178 20.75 -7.19 4.70
C LEU A 178 21.86 -6.75 3.73
N THR A 179 22.18 -5.46 3.70
CA THR A 179 23.14 -4.88 2.75
C THR A 179 23.60 -3.50 3.21
N GLU A 180 24.79 -3.08 2.74
CA GLU A 180 25.28 -1.69 2.88
C GLU A 180 24.71 -0.77 1.80
N GLN A 181 24.12 -1.32 0.73
CA GLN A 181 23.60 -0.57 -0.41
C GLN A 181 22.09 -0.41 -0.34
N PHE A 182 21.63 0.48 0.51
CA PHE A 182 20.19 0.78 0.63
C PHE A 182 19.92 2.29 0.73
N ARG A 183 18.69 2.66 0.41
CA ARG A 183 18.13 4.01 0.62
C ARG A 183 16.78 3.87 1.30
N ILE A 184 16.49 4.79 2.21
CA ILE A 184 15.17 4.97 2.81
C ILE A 184 14.80 6.45 2.70
N TRP A 185 13.56 6.75 2.31
CA TRP A 185 13.07 8.13 2.23
C TRP A 185 11.56 8.20 2.41
N GLU A 186 11.08 9.36 2.76
CA GLU A 186 9.65 9.67 2.88
C GLU A 186 9.24 10.68 1.81
N THR A 187 8.04 10.50 1.25
CA THR A 187 7.39 11.48 0.39
C THR A 187 5.96 11.71 0.87
N THR A 188 5.61 12.97 1.10
CA THR A 188 4.21 13.34 1.36
C THR A 188 3.57 13.85 0.07
N TYR A 189 2.60 13.09 -0.44
CA TYR A 189 1.80 13.50 -1.59
C TYR A 189 0.71 14.49 -1.15
N PHE A 190 0.48 15.52 -1.95
CA PHE A 190 -0.59 16.48 -1.78
C PHE A 190 -1.62 16.27 -2.88
N PHE A 191 -2.68 15.52 -2.58
CA PHE A 191 -3.77 15.33 -3.51
C PHE A 191 -4.82 16.42 -3.35
N THR A 192 -5.33 16.93 -4.48
CA THR A 192 -6.41 17.91 -4.47
C THR A 192 -7.75 17.21 -4.46
N MET A 193 -8.49 17.32 -3.36
CA MET A 193 -9.82 16.74 -3.21
C MET A 193 -10.90 17.82 -3.43
N PRO A 194 -12.00 17.48 -4.11
CA PRO A 194 -13.10 18.42 -4.32
C PRO A 194 -13.85 18.76 -3.03
N SER A 195 -13.90 17.84 -2.06
CA SER A 195 -14.60 18.03 -0.79
C SER A 195 -14.10 17.04 0.29
N HIS A 196 -14.55 17.20 1.53
CA HIS A 196 -14.29 16.25 2.64
C HIS A 196 -14.95 14.90 2.39
N GLU A 197 -16.13 14.88 1.76
CA GLU A 197 -16.83 13.66 1.37
C GLU A 197 -15.95 12.79 0.45
N SER A 198 -15.16 13.40 -0.42
CA SER A 198 -14.22 12.69 -1.30
C SER A 198 -13.11 11.99 -0.51
N ILE A 199 -12.68 12.55 0.64
CA ILE A 199 -11.74 11.89 1.54
C ILE A 199 -12.41 10.67 2.21
N VAL A 200 -13.65 10.82 2.66
CA VAL A 200 -14.44 9.70 3.23
C VAL A 200 -14.61 8.59 2.20
N GLU A 201 -14.97 8.94 0.95
CA GLU A 201 -15.10 7.96 -0.14
C GLU A 201 -13.78 7.24 -0.45
N TRP A 202 -12.63 7.93 -0.38
CA TRP A 202 -11.32 7.28 -0.49
C TRP A 202 -11.14 6.17 0.56
N TYR A 203 -11.56 6.46 1.81
CA TYR A 203 -11.37 5.56 2.94
C TYR A 203 -12.43 4.48 3.09
N LYS A 204 -13.63 4.63 2.51
CA LYS A 204 -14.67 3.59 2.52
C LYS A 204 -14.20 2.28 1.87
N GLY A 205 -13.35 2.38 0.85
CA GLY A 205 -12.75 1.21 0.19
C GLY A 205 -11.55 0.60 0.93
N THR A 206 -11.05 1.25 1.99
CA THR A 206 -9.81 0.86 2.67
C THR A 206 -9.90 0.95 4.19
N GLY A 207 -9.47 2.05 4.77
CA GLY A 207 -9.31 2.22 6.22
C GLY A 207 -10.60 2.28 7.03
N LEU A 208 -11.72 2.78 6.47
CA LEU A 208 -13.01 2.85 7.14
C LEU A 208 -13.75 1.51 7.18
N ARG A 209 -13.50 0.63 6.22
CA ARG A 209 -14.26 -0.61 6.05
C ARG A 209 -14.38 -1.47 7.31
N PRO A 210 -13.30 -1.77 8.06
CA PRO A 210 -13.42 -2.59 9.27
C PRO A 210 -14.26 -1.96 10.36
N TYR A 211 -14.24 -0.63 10.47
CA TYR A 211 -15.05 0.10 11.44
C TYR A 211 -16.53 0.05 11.06
N LEU A 212 -16.86 0.35 9.80
CA LEU A 212 -18.24 0.35 9.33
C LEU A 212 -18.87 -1.05 9.37
N ALA A 213 -18.09 -2.11 9.17
CA ALA A 213 -18.59 -3.49 9.21
C ALA A 213 -19.08 -3.93 10.60
N GLN A 214 -18.67 -3.27 11.67
CA GLN A 214 -19.06 -3.56 13.05
C GLN A 214 -20.30 -2.76 13.50
N LEU A 215 -20.74 -1.79 12.72
CA LEU A 215 -21.78 -0.84 13.09
C LEU A 215 -23.11 -1.13 12.40
N SER A 216 -24.20 -0.88 13.12
CA SER A 216 -25.56 -0.84 12.51
C SER A 216 -25.65 0.29 11.46
N ALA A 217 -26.67 0.27 10.61
CA ALA A 217 -26.86 1.29 9.58
C ALA A 217 -26.97 2.72 10.17
N ASP A 218 -27.65 2.87 11.30
CA ASP A 218 -27.78 4.17 11.99
C ASP A 218 -26.45 4.59 12.61
N ASP A 219 -25.75 3.67 13.28
CA ASP A 219 -24.43 3.94 13.85
C ASP A 219 -23.38 4.29 12.77
N GLN A 220 -23.43 3.65 11.59
CA GLN A 220 -22.55 3.99 10.47
C GLN A 220 -22.71 5.45 10.04
N LYS A 221 -23.95 5.93 9.96
CA LYS A 221 -24.23 7.31 9.60
C LYS A 221 -23.65 8.27 10.66
N GLU A 222 -23.92 8.00 11.93
CA GLU A 222 -23.42 8.82 13.02
C GLU A 222 -21.90 8.80 13.11
N TYR A 223 -21.26 7.64 12.94
CA TYR A 223 -19.80 7.52 12.91
C TYR A 223 -19.17 8.30 11.74
N LEU A 224 -19.79 8.25 10.56
CA LEU A 224 -19.34 9.03 9.42
C LEU A 224 -19.52 10.54 9.63
N ASP A 225 -20.54 10.98 10.34
CA ASP A 225 -20.72 12.38 10.72
C ASP A 225 -19.63 12.83 11.70
N ASP A 226 -19.25 12.00 12.68
CA ASP A 226 -18.14 12.27 13.59
C ASP A 226 -16.79 12.32 12.84
N VAL A 227 -16.54 11.38 11.92
CA VAL A 227 -15.36 11.41 11.06
C VAL A 227 -15.33 12.68 10.22
N MET A 228 -16.45 13.07 9.62
CA MET A 228 -16.59 14.28 8.83
C MET A 228 -16.28 15.53 9.63
N HIS A 229 -16.78 15.61 10.87
CA HIS A 229 -16.51 16.73 11.76
C HIS A 229 -15.01 16.87 12.00
N ARG A 230 -14.31 15.80 12.36
CA ARG A 230 -12.86 15.79 12.58
C ARG A 230 -12.06 16.10 11.31
N LEU A 231 -12.51 15.65 10.15
CA LEU A 231 -11.87 15.98 8.88
C LEU A 231 -11.90 17.48 8.59
N LYS A 232 -13.03 18.16 8.86
CA LYS A 232 -13.18 19.61 8.67
C LYS A 232 -12.25 20.43 9.58
N GLU A 233 -11.95 19.93 10.79
CA GLU A 233 -10.99 20.57 11.70
C GLU A 233 -9.55 20.50 11.16
N ILE A 234 -9.16 19.38 10.53
CA ILE A 234 -7.77 19.09 10.12
C ILE A 234 -7.46 19.54 8.68
N TYR A 235 -8.46 19.47 7.80
CA TYR A 235 -8.32 19.78 6.40
C TYR A 235 -9.10 21.05 5.99
N PRO A 236 -8.51 22.24 6.11
CA PRO A 236 -9.19 23.48 5.76
C PRO A 236 -9.43 23.55 4.25
N VAL A 237 -10.58 24.13 3.90
CA VAL A 237 -10.91 24.46 2.49
C VAL A 237 -10.02 25.60 2.03
N GLN A 238 -9.37 25.43 0.89
CA GLN A 238 -8.49 26.41 0.27
C GLN A 238 -9.29 27.50 -0.45
N LYS A 239 -8.65 28.60 -0.84
CA LYS A 239 -9.30 29.74 -1.53
C LYS A 239 -10.06 29.37 -2.80
N ASN A 240 -9.66 28.28 -3.47
CA ASN A 240 -10.31 27.75 -4.67
C ASN A 240 -11.42 26.74 -4.39
N GLY A 241 -11.84 26.60 -3.13
CA GLY A 241 -12.87 25.63 -2.71
C GLY A 241 -12.41 24.18 -2.63
N LYS A 242 -11.12 23.90 -2.86
CA LYS A 242 -10.56 22.54 -2.80
C LYS A 242 -9.88 22.27 -1.47
N ILE A 243 -9.54 21.00 -1.24
CA ILE A 243 -8.87 20.52 -0.03
C ILE A 243 -7.56 19.88 -0.41
N ILE A 244 -6.51 20.17 0.35
CA ILE A 244 -5.21 19.50 0.22
C ILE A 244 -5.23 18.27 1.14
N PHE A 245 -5.32 17.10 0.54
CA PHE A 245 -5.24 15.81 1.23
C PHE A 245 -3.79 15.32 1.24
N ARG A 246 -3.18 15.29 2.44
CA ARG A 246 -1.78 14.90 2.63
C ARG A 246 -1.71 13.40 2.85
N PHE A 247 -0.84 12.74 2.08
CA PHE A 247 -0.67 11.29 2.15
C PHE A 247 0.81 10.92 2.26
N PRO A 248 1.35 10.73 3.48
CA PRO A 248 2.74 10.36 3.69
C PRO A 248 2.99 8.90 3.30
N ARG A 249 4.10 8.66 2.63
CA ARG A 249 4.56 7.36 2.15
C ARG A 249 6.03 7.15 2.50
N LEU A 250 6.36 5.97 2.99
CA LEU A 250 7.73 5.53 3.18
C LEU A 250 8.16 4.68 1.99
N PHE A 251 9.37 4.90 1.54
CA PHE A 251 10.00 4.21 0.44
C PHE A 251 11.35 3.67 0.88
N PHE A 252 11.72 2.53 0.36
CA PHE A 252 13.09 2.06 0.46
C PHE A 252 13.48 1.15 -0.70
N THR A 253 14.76 1.18 -1.01
CA THR A 253 15.40 0.25 -1.94
C THR A 253 16.63 -0.36 -1.27
N ALA A 254 16.92 -1.63 -1.55
CA ALA A 254 18.09 -2.34 -1.09
C ALA A 254 18.65 -3.21 -2.22
N GLN A 255 19.96 -3.11 -2.47
CA GLN A 255 20.64 -3.89 -3.52
C GLN A 255 21.41 -5.05 -2.90
N LYS A 256 21.29 -6.24 -3.52
CA LYS A 256 22.01 -7.45 -3.11
C LYS A 256 23.40 -7.52 -3.69
#